data_46e3582d8c8cdb88c5382ca4404c38e3
#
_entry.id   46e3582d8c8cdb88c5382ca4404c38e3
#
_cell.length_a   1.000
_cell.length_b   1.000
_cell.length_c   1.000
_cell.angle_alpha   90.00
_cell.angle_beta   90.00
_cell.angle_gamma   90.00
#
_symmetry.space_group_name_H-M   'P 1'
#
loop_
_entity.id
_entity.type
_entity.pdbx_description
1 polymer ?
#
loop_
_entity_poly.entity_id
_entity_poly.type
_entity_poly.pdbx_seq_one_letter_code
_entity_poly.pdbx_strand_id
1 'polypeptide(L)'
;MVHILFNPLANNSTGKDAAIKLQKERFPDAELTDLIGLDVCAFIDTLGRDDEIIICGGDGTLSRFANDVHGKEIPCTVKLFGAGTGNDFLKDIESEVTDNIATVNKYLTGLPTVKVNGIERKFINGIGYGIDGTACEVADDKKLRGETDINYAKISIGLCLGKYKCPNAKVTVDGRVMQFRHVWLASAMKGRFYGGGMMVAPAQDRNSKVMSCVVLHDSGRLHTLAVFPGLFSGTHVKHKKIVTVLTGKEITVEFDRPNALQIDGDTVRGVRRYSAKMPE
;
A
#
# COMPACT_ATOMS: atom_id res chain seq x y z
N MET A 1 21.95 -0.60 20.64
CA MET A 1 22.22 -1.79 19.78
C MET A 1 21.42 -1.67 18.50
N VAL A 2 21.85 -2.28 17.37
CA VAL A 2 21.09 -2.29 16.11
C VAL A 2 20.40 -3.65 15.95
N HIS A 3 19.08 -3.64 15.68
CA HIS A 3 18.27 -4.83 15.45
C HIS A 3 17.71 -4.79 14.04
N ILE A 4 18.06 -5.78 13.20
CA ILE A 4 17.53 -5.91 11.84
C ILE A 4 16.33 -6.87 11.89
N LEU A 5 15.14 -6.33 11.74
CA LEU A 5 13.91 -7.11 11.68
C LEU A 5 13.59 -7.49 10.22
N PHE A 6 13.33 -8.76 9.94
CA PHE A 6 13.04 -9.23 8.60
C PHE A 6 11.88 -10.24 8.57
N ASN A 7 11.18 -10.30 7.45
CA ASN A 7 10.22 -11.37 7.19
C ASN A 7 10.84 -12.35 6.19
N PRO A 8 11.17 -13.59 6.59
CA PRO A 8 11.80 -14.58 5.70
C PRO A 8 10.96 -14.93 4.49
N LEU A 9 9.64 -14.80 4.56
CA LEU A 9 8.72 -15.07 3.45
C LEU A 9 8.55 -13.88 2.49
N ALA A 10 9.09 -12.70 2.83
CA ALA A 10 9.03 -11.54 1.95
C ALA A 10 9.87 -11.75 0.68
N ASN A 11 9.48 -11.04 -0.40
CA ASN A 11 10.20 -11.01 -1.65
C ASN A 11 10.54 -12.42 -2.20
N ASN A 12 9.51 -13.27 -2.35
CA ASN A 12 9.66 -14.67 -2.78
C ASN A 12 10.62 -15.48 -1.90
N SER A 13 10.53 -15.33 -0.59
CA SER A 13 11.35 -16.02 0.43
C SER A 13 12.84 -15.66 0.44
N THR A 14 13.21 -14.48 -0.10
CA THR A 14 14.59 -13.97 -0.04
C THR A 14 14.81 -12.94 1.09
N GLY A 15 13.79 -12.68 1.91
CA GLY A 15 13.85 -11.66 2.96
C GLY A 15 14.99 -11.90 3.98
N LYS A 16 15.25 -13.16 4.35
CA LYS A 16 16.36 -13.52 5.24
C LYS A 16 17.72 -13.25 4.61
N ASP A 17 17.89 -13.59 3.33
CA ASP A 17 19.17 -13.38 2.63
C ASP A 17 19.48 -11.88 2.49
N ALA A 18 18.45 -11.06 2.23
CA ALA A 18 18.60 -9.62 2.19
C ALA A 18 19.02 -9.04 3.55
N ALA A 19 18.46 -9.55 4.66
CA ALA A 19 18.84 -9.13 6.01
C ALA A 19 20.27 -9.53 6.37
N ILE A 20 20.68 -10.76 6.05
CA ILE A 20 22.06 -11.23 6.25
C ILE A 20 23.06 -10.40 5.43
N LYS A 21 22.71 -10.08 4.17
CA LYS A 21 23.56 -9.23 3.33
C LYS A 21 23.69 -7.83 3.93
N LEU A 22 22.58 -7.22 4.33
CA LEU A 22 22.57 -5.90 4.97
C LEU A 22 23.43 -5.88 6.24
N GLN A 23 23.29 -6.91 7.11
CA GLN A 23 24.08 -7.06 8.31
C GLN A 23 25.57 -7.09 7.98
N LYS A 24 26.01 -8.01 7.11
CA LYS A 24 27.42 -8.18 6.77
C LYS A 24 28.06 -6.95 6.14
N GLU A 25 27.34 -6.26 5.27
CA GLU A 25 27.89 -5.15 4.48
C GLU A 25 27.87 -3.81 5.25
N ARG A 26 26.91 -3.61 6.16
CA ARG A 26 26.67 -2.29 6.74
C ARG A 26 26.54 -2.26 8.27
N PHE A 27 26.10 -3.34 8.90
CA PHE A 27 25.80 -3.40 10.33
C PHE A 27 26.30 -4.73 10.91
N PRO A 28 27.63 -5.00 10.92
CA PRO A 28 28.18 -6.32 11.28
C PRO A 28 27.83 -6.76 12.71
N ASP A 29 27.63 -5.80 13.62
CA ASP A 29 27.28 -6.06 15.02
C ASP A 29 25.78 -6.06 15.30
N ALA A 30 24.92 -5.94 14.25
CA ALA A 30 23.49 -5.93 14.43
C ALA A 30 22.93 -7.33 14.73
N GLU A 31 21.88 -7.39 15.52
CA GLU A 31 21.12 -8.63 15.78
C GLU A 31 20.07 -8.84 14.69
N LEU A 32 19.98 -10.07 14.16
CA LEU A 32 18.97 -10.47 13.19
C LEU A 32 17.76 -11.07 13.89
N THR A 33 16.58 -10.48 13.70
CA THR A 33 15.33 -10.93 14.33
C THR A 33 14.26 -11.22 13.30
N ASP A 34 13.72 -12.43 13.33
CA ASP A 34 12.60 -12.85 12.46
C ASP A 34 11.27 -12.26 12.98
N LEU A 35 10.52 -11.61 12.09
CA LEU A 35 9.19 -11.06 12.39
C LEU A 35 8.08 -12.13 12.47
N ILE A 36 8.33 -13.36 11.99
CA ILE A 36 7.33 -14.44 12.08
C ILE A 36 7.26 -14.95 13.51
N GLY A 37 6.09 -14.78 14.13
CA GLY A 37 5.86 -15.23 15.52
C GLY A 37 6.44 -14.31 16.59
N LEU A 38 7.10 -13.21 16.19
CA LEU A 38 7.57 -12.20 17.14
C LEU A 38 6.37 -11.40 17.68
N ASP A 39 6.27 -11.28 18.99
CA ASP A 39 5.48 -10.22 19.63
C ASP A 39 6.29 -8.91 19.55
N VAL A 40 5.97 -8.12 18.51
CA VAL A 40 6.68 -6.87 18.22
C VAL A 40 6.52 -5.86 19.37
N CYS A 41 5.36 -5.84 20.03
CA CYS A 41 5.12 -4.95 21.16
C CYS A 41 5.98 -5.31 22.37
N ALA A 42 6.03 -6.60 22.73
CA ALA A 42 6.90 -7.08 23.81
C ALA A 42 8.38 -6.87 23.48
N PHE A 43 8.79 -7.07 22.22
CA PHE A 43 10.14 -6.79 21.76
C PHE A 43 10.52 -5.31 21.96
N ILE A 44 9.65 -4.36 21.53
CA ILE A 44 9.89 -2.92 21.70
C ILE A 44 10.04 -2.53 23.18
N ASP A 45 9.32 -3.19 24.10
CA ASP A 45 9.44 -2.93 25.53
C ASP A 45 10.83 -3.28 26.12
N THR A 46 11.61 -4.09 25.42
CA THR A 46 12.99 -4.41 25.83
C THR A 46 14.02 -3.39 25.34
N LEU A 47 13.63 -2.45 24.46
CA LEU A 47 14.55 -1.52 23.81
C LEU A 47 14.64 -0.18 24.55
N GLY A 48 15.81 0.43 24.50
CA GLY A 48 16.10 1.76 25.01
C GLY A 48 16.19 2.82 23.90
N ARG A 49 16.41 4.08 24.29
CA ARG A 49 16.52 5.21 23.35
C ARG A 49 17.72 5.14 22.41
N ASP A 50 18.78 4.46 22.84
CA ASP A 50 20.03 4.31 22.07
C ASP A 50 20.00 3.09 21.15
N ASP A 51 18.91 2.31 21.18
CA ASP A 51 18.71 1.20 20.26
C ASP A 51 18.17 1.69 18.91
N GLU A 52 18.36 0.88 17.88
CA GLU A 52 17.90 1.15 16.53
C GLU A 52 17.26 -0.10 15.93
N ILE A 53 16.07 0.06 15.36
CA ILE A 53 15.41 -0.96 14.57
C ILE A 53 15.62 -0.64 13.09
N ILE A 54 16.06 -1.64 12.30
CA ILE A 54 16.06 -1.56 10.84
C ILE A 54 15.11 -2.63 10.30
N ILE A 55 13.98 -2.20 9.76
CA ILE A 55 13.05 -3.09 9.06
C ILE A 55 13.64 -3.39 7.69
N CYS A 56 14.13 -4.61 7.49
CA CYS A 56 14.62 -5.08 6.19
C CYS A 56 13.46 -5.71 5.41
N GLY A 57 12.87 -4.94 4.50
CA GLY A 57 11.68 -5.40 3.77
C GLY A 57 11.14 -4.37 2.78
N GLY A 58 9.96 -4.62 2.26
CA GLY A 58 9.21 -3.71 1.40
C GLY A 58 7.97 -3.14 2.11
N ASP A 59 7.06 -2.59 1.30
CA ASP A 59 5.81 -1.95 1.75
C ASP A 59 4.97 -2.86 2.66
N GLY A 60 4.81 -4.15 2.30
CA GLY A 60 4.05 -5.11 3.10
C GLY A 60 4.65 -5.37 4.48
N THR A 61 5.99 -5.42 4.60
CA THR A 61 6.67 -5.60 5.89
C THR A 61 6.48 -4.36 6.77
N LEU A 62 6.62 -3.17 6.18
CA LEU A 62 6.39 -1.92 6.90
C LEU A 62 4.92 -1.76 7.32
N SER A 63 3.96 -2.10 6.45
CA SER A 63 2.53 -2.02 6.77
C SER A 63 2.16 -2.95 7.92
N ARG A 64 2.70 -4.19 7.93
CA ARG A 64 2.51 -5.12 9.05
C ARG A 64 3.09 -4.56 10.34
N PHE A 65 4.36 -4.15 10.34
CA PHE A 65 5.01 -3.57 11.52
C PHE A 65 4.22 -2.37 12.06
N ALA A 66 3.76 -1.47 11.18
CA ALA A 66 2.95 -0.30 11.58
C ALA A 66 1.61 -0.67 12.23
N ASN A 67 0.99 -1.79 11.85
CA ASN A 67 -0.22 -2.32 12.49
C ASN A 67 0.11 -2.97 13.84
N ASP A 68 1.20 -3.73 13.93
CA ASP A 68 1.63 -4.41 15.16
C ASP A 68 1.97 -3.40 16.27
N VAL A 69 2.60 -2.25 15.92
CA VAL A 69 2.98 -1.20 16.89
C VAL A 69 1.92 -0.11 17.06
N HIS A 70 0.74 -0.24 16.45
CA HIS A 70 -0.27 0.81 16.50
C HIS A 70 -0.67 1.18 17.93
N GLY A 71 -0.55 2.48 18.26
CA GLY A 71 -0.86 3.01 19.60
C GLY A 71 0.26 2.81 20.61
N LYS A 72 1.38 2.18 20.25
CA LYS A 72 2.53 2.00 21.13
C LYS A 72 3.55 3.14 20.96
N GLU A 73 4.09 3.62 22.05
CA GLU A 73 5.26 4.48 22.04
C GLU A 73 6.51 3.65 21.70
N ILE A 74 7.27 4.09 20.71
CA ILE A 74 8.52 3.45 20.30
C ILE A 74 9.67 4.31 20.79
N PRO A 75 10.47 3.85 21.77
CA PRO A 75 11.50 4.66 22.40
C PRO A 75 12.73 4.91 21.51
N CYS A 76 12.94 4.05 20.50
CA CYS A 76 14.14 4.02 19.67
C CYS A 76 13.90 4.53 18.25
N THR A 77 14.96 4.69 17.47
CA THR A 77 14.88 5.01 16.05
C THR A 77 14.47 3.79 15.25
N VAL A 78 13.47 3.95 14.37
CA VAL A 78 13.03 2.92 13.42
C VAL A 78 13.35 3.38 12.01
N LYS A 79 14.07 2.55 11.28
CA LYS A 79 14.44 2.75 9.87
C LYS A 79 13.84 1.66 8.98
N LEU A 80 13.60 1.98 7.73
CA LEU A 80 13.25 1.03 6.68
C LEU A 80 14.40 0.91 5.69
N PHE A 81 14.87 -0.31 5.43
CA PHE A 81 15.74 -0.65 4.32
C PHE A 81 14.91 -1.32 3.22
N GLY A 82 14.94 -0.76 2.03
CA GLY A 82 14.13 -1.18 0.89
C GLY A 82 14.60 -2.49 0.24
N ALA A 83 14.22 -3.63 0.80
CA ALA A 83 14.50 -4.96 0.23
C ALA A 83 13.34 -5.51 -0.60
N GLY A 84 12.24 -4.79 -0.75
CA GLY A 84 11.07 -5.19 -1.55
C GLY A 84 11.21 -4.86 -3.03
N THR A 85 10.33 -5.44 -3.86
CA THR A 85 10.29 -5.19 -5.32
C THR A 85 9.71 -3.82 -5.70
N GLY A 86 8.74 -3.31 -4.94
CA GLY A 86 8.04 -2.05 -5.23
C GLY A 86 8.65 -0.86 -4.53
N ASN A 87 8.80 -0.96 -3.22
CA ASN A 87 9.26 0.10 -2.33
C ASN A 87 8.55 1.45 -2.56
N ASP A 88 7.22 1.39 -2.74
CA ASP A 88 6.38 2.54 -3.07
C ASP A 88 6.41 3.59 -1.96
N PHE A 89 6.54 3.14 -0.70
CA PHE A 89 6.71 4.03 0.44
C PHE A 89 8.02 4.83 0.34
N LEU A 90 9.17 4.18 0.08
CA LEU A 90 10.45 4.86 -0.05
C LEU A 90 10.51 5.78 -1.26
N LYS A 91 9.86 5.41 -2.37
CA LYS A 91 9.71 6.31 -3.54
C LYS A 91 8.92 7.57 -3.18
N ASP A 92 7.94 7.45 -2.30
CA ASP A 92 7.12 8.59 -1.89
C ASP A 92 7.88 9.60 -1.03
N ILE A 93 8.85 9.13 -0.26
CA ILE A 93 9.73 9.92 0.62
C ILE A 93 11.17 9.98 0.10
N GLU A 94 11.39 9.88 -1.21
CA GLU A 94 12.73 9.75 -1.81
C GLU A 94 13.75 10.80 -1.37
N SER A 95 13.29 12.03 -1.05
CA SER A 95 14.14 13.10 -0.52
C SER A 95 14.69 12.81 0.89
N GLU A 96 14.13 11.84 1.62
CA GLU A 96 14.56 11.43 2.96
C GLU A 96 15.32 10.10 2.94
N VAL A 97 15.50 9.51 1.75
CA VAL A 97 16.17 8.21 1.58
C VAL A 97 17.65 8.44 1.31
N THR A 98 18.50 7.78 2.10
CA THR A 98 19.95 7.72 1.88
C THR A 98 20.38 6.27 1.84
N ASP A 99 21.09 5.87 0.79
CA ASP A 99 21.56 4.49 0.60
C ASP A 99 20.46 3.43 0.77
N ASN A 100 19.28 3.71 0.24
CA ASN A 100 18.10 2.87 0.32
C ASN A 100 17.54 2.67 1.75
N ILE A 101 17.87 3.57 2.69
CA ILE A 101 17.38 3.60 4.08
C ILE A 101 16.71 4.95 4.35
N ALA A 102 15.60 4.93 5.10
CA ALA A 102 14.96 6.12 5.64
C ALA A 102 14.47 5.89 7.07
N THR A 103 14.51 6.93 7.91
CA THR A 103 13.88 6.94 9.24
C THR A 103 12.37 7.06 9.08
N VAL A 104 11.62 6.16 9.75
CA VAL A 104 10.17 6.03 9.53
C VAL A 104 9.28 6.32 10.75
N ASN A 105 9.84 6.64 11.92
CA ASN A 105 9.08 6.87 13.16
C ASN A 105 7.86 7.78 12.96
N LYS A 106 8.04 8.94 12.30
CA LYS A 106 6.96 9.91 12.06
C LYS A 106 5.82 9.36 11.18
N TYR A 107 6.10 8.32 10.40
CA TYR A 107 5.15 7.69 9.48
C TYR A 107 4.41 6.49 10.10
N LEU A 108 4.82 6.03 11.28
CA LEU A 108 4.15 4.96 12.02
C LEU A 108 2.98 5.48 12.85
N THR A 109 2.87 6.80 12.99
CA THR A 109 1.78 7.48 13.70
C THR A 109 0.84 8.20 12.74
N GLY A 110 -0.38 8.49 13.18
CA GLY A 110 -1.34 9.25 12.36
C GLY A 110 -1.79 8.52 11.09
N LEU A 111 -1.66 7.20 11.03
CA LEU A 111 -2.09 6.39 9.88
C LEU A 111 -3.61 6.28 9.79
N PRO A 112 -4.18 6.34 8.57
CA PRO A 112 -5.60 6.11 8.37
C PRO A 112 -6.00 4.67 8.68
N THR A 113 -7.25 4.51 9.11
CA THR A 113 -7.85 3.20 9.36
C THR A 113 -8.80 2.86 8.22
N VAL A 114 -8.73 1.64 7.72
CA VAL A 114 -9.74 1.07 6.82
C VAL A 114 -10.65 0.10 7.57
N LYS A 115 -11.96 0.16 7.24
CA LYS A 115 -12.96 -0.82 7.69
C LYS A 115 -13.60 -1.46 6.45
N VAL A 116 -13.50 -2.80 6.36
CA VAL A 116 -14.02 -3.58 5.23
C VAL A 116 -14.29 -5.02 5.65
N ASN A 117 -15.48 -5.56 5.37
CA ASN A 117 -15.86 -6.96 5.65
C ASN A 117 -15.48 -7.45 7.06
N GLY A 118 -15.65 -6.62 8.08
CA GLY A 118 -15.27 -6.93 9.47
C GLY A 118 -13.78 -6.76 9.80
N ILE A 119 -12.94 -6.47 8.81
CA ILE A 119 -11.53 -6.14 9.00
C ILE A 119 -11.41 -4.67 9.36
N GLU A 120 -10.61 -4.36 10.37
CA GLU A 120 -10.20 -3.01 10.74
C GLU A 120 -8.68 -2.98 10.89
N ARG A 121 -7.98 -2.16 10.08
CA ARG A 121 -6.52 -2.04 10.13
C ARG A 121 -6.05 -0.70 9.60
N LYS A 122 -4.79 -0.38 9.90
CA LYS A 122 -4.09 0.78 9.32
C LYS A 122 -3.55 0.45 7.93
N PHE A 123 -3.34 1.49 7.12
CA PHE A 123 -2.60 1.36 5.86
C PHE A 123 -1.61 2.53 5.68
N ILE A 124 -0.52 2.24 4.99
CA ILE A 124 0.61 3.17 4.84
C ILE A 124 0.62 3.88 3.48
N ASN A 125 0.28 3.18 2.40
CA ASN A 125 0.28 3.69 1.04
C ASN A 125 -1.13 3.96 0.52
N GLY A 126 -1.97 2.94 0.48
CA GLY A 126 -3.32 3.11 -0.03
C GLY A 126 -4.15 1.84 -0.13
N ILE A 127 -5.39 2.08 -0.49
CA ILE A 127 -6.40 1.07 -0.78
C ILE A 127 -6.69 1.12 -2.25
N GLY A 128 -6.60 -0.01 -2.94
CA GLY A 128 -7.01 -0.15 -4.31
C GLY A 128 -8.33 -0.90 -4.43
N TYR A 129 -9.34 -0.30 -5.04
CA TYR A 129 -10.65 -0.93 -5.19
C TYR A 129 -11.13 -0.85 -6.64
N GLY A 130 -11.36 -2.02 -7.22
CA GLY A 130 -11.72 -2.17 -8.62
C GLY A 130 -10.74 -3.07 -9.37
N ILE A 131 -10.25 -2.63 -10.54
CA ILE A 131 -9.36 -3.44 -11.39
C ILE A 131 -8.05 -3.80 -10.70
N ASP A 132 -7.51 -2.95 -9.88
CA ASP A 132 -6.28 -3.16 -9.12
C ASP A 132 -6.46 -4.20 -8.00
N GLY A 133 -7.53 -4.13 -7.21
CA GLY A 133 -7.89 -5.19 -6.26
C GLY A 133 -8.12 -6.52 -6.97
N THR A 134 -8.80 -6.51 -8.14
CA THR A 134 -9.01 -7.71 -8.96
C THR A 134 -7.69 -8.25 -9.53
N ALA A 135 -6.74 -7.38 -9.86
CA ALA A 135 -5.40 -7.82 -10.30
C ALA A 135 -4.62 -8.51 -9.17
N CYS A 136 -4.73 -8.00 -7.93
CA CYS A 136 -4.16 -8.67 -6.76
C CYS A 136 -4.82 -10.04 -6.52
N GLU A 137 -6.15 -10.14 -6.59
CA GLU A 137 -6.87 -11.40 -6.46
C GLU A 137 -6.40 -12.44 -7.50
N VAL A 138 -6.28 -12.04 -8.77
CA VAL A 138 -5.76 -12.92 -9.83
C VAL A 138 -4.31 -13.32 -9.57
N ALA A 139 -3.48 -12.40 -9.08
CA ALA A 139 -2.10 -12.67 -8.74
C ALA A 139 -2.00 -13.69 -7.59
N ASP A 140 -2.83 -13.57 -6.57
CA ASP A 140 -2.86 -14.51 -5.44
C ASP A 140 -3.35 -15.90 -5.87
N ASP A 141 -4.36 -15.98 -6.75
CA ASP A 141 -4.80 -17.25 -7.34
C ASP A 141 -3.70 -17.93 -8.16
N LYS A 142 -2.85 -17.17 -8.84
CA LYS A 142 -1.68 -17.67 -9.56
C LYS A 142 -0.61 -18.21 -8.61
N LYS A 143 -0.29 -17.48 -7.53
CA LYS A 143 0.64 -17.95 -6.49
C LYS A 143 0.15 -19.25 -5.86
N LEU A 144 -1.14 -19.38 -5.54
CA LEU A 144 -1.73 -20.60 -5.00
C LEU A 144 -1.60 -21.80 -5.95
N ARG A 145 -1.52 -21.58 -7.25
CA ARG A 145 -1.25 -22.60 -8.27
C ARG A 145 0.24 -22.90 -8.49
N GLY A 146 1.12 -22.24 -7.73
CA GLY A 146 2.57 -22.40 -7.84
C GLY A 146 3.24 -21.58 -8.94
N GLU A 147 2.54 -20.61 -9.55
CA GLU A 147 3.13 -19.69 -10.51
C GLU A 147 4.05 -18.69 -9.79
N THR A 148 5.29 -18.55 -10.22
CA THR A 148 6.29 -17.68 -9.60
C THR A 148 6.53 -16.38 -10.38
N ASP A 149 6.31 -16.39 -11.71
CA ASP A 149 6.45 -15.18 -12.55
C ASP A 149 5.12 -14.41 -12.62
N ILE A 150 4.87 -13.59 -11.61
CA ILE A 150 3.66 -12.80 -11.50
C ILE A 150 3.92 -11.36 -11.91
N ASN A 151 3.33 -10.97 -13.06
CA ASN A 151 3.43 -9.61 -13.57
C ASN A 151 2.08 -8.90 -13.45
N TYR A 152 1.95 -8.03 -12.45
CA TYR A 152 0.73 -7.27 -12.16
C TYR A 152 0.28 -6.37 -13.33
N ALA A 153 1.22 -5.78 -14.08
CA ALA A 153 0.89 -4.95 -15.24
C ALA A 153 0.26 -5.78 -16.35
N LYS A 154 0.82 -6.98 -16.65
CA LYS A 154 0.21 -7.91 -17.62
C LYS A 154 -1.19 -8.37 -17.19
N ILE A 155 -1.37 -8.66 -15.90
CA ILE A 155 -2.67 -9.04 -15.34
C ILE A 155 -3.67 -7.89 -15.52
N SER A 156 -3.30 -6.66 -15.16
CA SER A 156 -4.17 -5.48 -15.27
C SER A 156 -4.55 -5.19 -16.73
N ILE A 157 -3.59 -5.29 -17.67
CA ILE A 157 -3.87 -5.15 -19.11
C ILE A 157 -4.83 -6.22 -19.57
N GLY A 158 -4.62 -7.48 -19.19
CA GLY A 158 -5.51 -8.59 -19.54
C GLY A 158 -6.94 -8.43 -18.99
N LEU A 159 -7.07 -7.92 -17.77
CA LEU A 159 -8.37 -7.58 -17.18
C LEU A 159 -9.04 -6.43 -17.94
N CYS A 160 -8.27 -5.39 -18.28
CA CYS A 160 -8.78 -4.25 -19.05
C CYS A 160 -9.28 -4.67 -20.43
N LEU A 161 -8.58 -5.59 -21.11
CA LEU A 161 -8.97 -6.05 -22.45
C LEU A 161 -10.23 -6.93 -22.48
N GLY A 162 -10.53 -7.70 -21.41
CA GLY A 162 -11.58 -8.68 -21.59
C GLY A 162 -12.45 -9.05 -20.39
N LYS A 163 -11.90 -9.20 -19.23
CA LYS A 163 -12.59 -9.89 -18.11
C LYS A 163 -13.20 -8.95 -17.08
N TYR A 164 -12.63 -7.76 -16.88
CA TYR A 164 -13.13 -6.85 -15.86
C TYR A 164 -14.46 -6.22 -16.26
N LYS A 165 -15.45 -6.29 -15.35
CA LYS A 165 -16.76 -5.67 -15.50
C LYS A 165 -16.84 -4.49 -14.54
N CYS A 166 -16.73 -3.28 -15.08
CA CYS A 166 -16.77 -2.07 -14.29
C CYS A 166 -18.09 -1.95 -13.51
N PRO A 167 -18.05 -1.79 -12.19
CA PRO A 167 -19.23 -1.46 -11.38
C PRO A 167 -19.59 0.02 -11.52
N ASN A 168 -20.76 0.39 -11.00
CA ASN A 168 -21.03 1.77 -10.63
C ASN A 168 -20.62 1.99 -9.17
N ALA A 169 -20.23 3.21 -8.82
CA ALA A 169 -19.79 3.55 -7.47
C ALA A 169 -20.59 4.73 -6.89
N LYS A 170 -20.86 4.61 -5.59
CA LYS A 170 -21.20 5.73 -4.73
C LYS A 170 -19.97 6.04 -3.89
N VAL A 171 -19.44 7.23 -4.04
CA VAL A 171 -18.27 7.72 -3.28
C VAL A 171 -18.73 8.84 -2.36
N THR A 172 -18.42 8.71 -1.08
CA THR A 172 -18.68 9.74 -0.07
C THR A 172 -17.35 10.21 0.50
N VAL A 173 -17.10 11.51 0.44
CA VAL A 173 -15.91 12.15 1.01
C VAL A 173 -16.39 13.27 1.95
N ASP A 174 -16.07 13.17 3.24
CA ASP A 174 -16.46 14.11 4.29
C ASP A 174 -17.96 14.48 4.21
N GLY A 175 -18.82 13.47 4.05
CA GLY A 175 -20.27 13.60 3.95
C GLY A 175 -20.81 14.00 2.56
N ARG A 176 -19.96 14.44 1.62
CA ARG A 176 -20.39 14.74 0.23
C ARG A 176 -20.48 13.48 -0.59
N VAL A 177 -21.68 13.22 -1.12
CA VAL A 177 -21.97 12.02 -1.94
C VAL A 177 -21.83 12.35 -3.41
N MET A 178 -21.12 11.49 -4.15
CA MET A 178 -21.00 11.53 -5.60
C MET A 178 -21.24 10.14 -6.19
N GLN A 179 -21.82 10.08 -7.37
CA GLN A 179 -22.08 8.83 -8.08
C GLN A 179 -21.26 8.79 -9.36
N PHE A 180 -20.64 7.65 -9.62
CA PHE A 180 -19.82 7.39 -10.79
C PHE A 180 -20.30 6.14 -11.50
N ARG A 181 -20.31 6.16 -12.82
CA ARG A 181 -20.65 5.00 -13.65
C ARG A 181 -19.39 4.41 -14.24
N HIS A 182 -19.47 3.11 -14.52
CA HIS A 182 -18.42 2.40 -15.24
C HIS A 182 -17.03 2.64 -14.62
N VAL A 183 -16.90 2.34 -13.33
CA VAL A 183 -15.70 2.62 -12.54
C VAL A 183 -14.66 1.54 -12.74
N TRP A 184 -13.47 1.94 -13.15
CA TRP A 184 -12.31 1.07 -13.28
C TRP A 184 -11.56 0.91 -11.97
N LEU A 185 -11.36 2.02 -11.25
CA LEU A 185 -10.78 2.02 -9.91
C LEU A 185 -11.38 3.15 -9.05
N ALA A 186 -11.40 2.95 -7.74
CA ALA A 186 -11.77 3.94 -6.75
C ALA A 186 -10.87 3.76 -5.52
N SER A 187 -9.69 4.37 -5.56
CA SER A 187 -8.62 4.19 -4.56
C SER A 187 -8.67 5.25 -3.49
N ALA A 188 -8.33 4.90 -2.23
CA ALA A 188 -8.05 5.87 -1.17
C ALA A 188 -6.55 5.84 -0.86
N MET A 189 -5.89 6.99 -1.00
CA MET A 189 -4.44 7.12 -0.99
C MET A 189 -3.95 7.95 0.19
N LYS A 190 -3.03 7.41 0.97
CA LYS A 190 -2.25 8.12 1.99
C LYS A 190 -0.90 8.59 1.44
N GLY A 191 -0.31 7.82 0.55
CA GLY A 191 0.87 8.15 -0.24
C GLY A 191 0.52 8.43 -1.70
N ARG A 192 1.54 8.81 -2.51
CA ARG A 192 1.38 9.01 -3.96
C ARG A 192 1.33 7.71 -4.74
N PHE A 193 2.01 6.65 -4.23
CA PHE A 193 2.29 5.42 -4.97
C PHE A 193 1.67 4.19 -4.33
N TYR A 194 1.31 3.21 -5.16
CA TYR A 194 1.13 1.81 -4.80
C TYR A 194 1.36 0.89 -6.03
N GLY A 195 1.32 -0.42 -5.81
CA GLY A 195 1.33 -1.42 -6.88
C GLY A 195 2.63 -1.48 -7.69
N GLY A 196 3.76 -1.12 -7.06
CA GLY A 196 5.08 -1.22 -7.67
C GLY A 196 5.44 -0.04 -8.57
N GLY A 197 5.10 1.17 -8.17
CA GLY A 197 5.51 2.42 -8.82
C GLY A 197 4.39 3.15 -9.55
N MET A 198 3.14 2.75 -9.41
CA MET A 198 2.01 3.54 -9.94
C MET A 198 1.79 4.78 -9.07
N MET A 199 2.00 5.96 -9.62
CA MET A 199 1.76 7.27 -9.00
C MET A 199 0.27 7.64 -9.12
N VAL A 200 -0.57 6.95 -8.36
CA VAL A 200 -2.03 7.05 -8.46
C VAL A 200 -2.56 8.40 -7.96
N ALA A 201 -1.96 8.97 -6.93
CA ALA A 201 -2.34 10.25 -6.37
C ALA A 201 -1.16 11.24 -6.38
N PRO A 202 -0.75 11.78 -7.55
CA PRO A 202 0.49 12.56 -7.69
C PRO A 202 0.55 13.82 -6.83
N ALA A 203 -0.60 14.39 -6.44
CA ALA A 203 -0.69 15.56 -5.58
C ALA A 203 -0.90 15.22 -4.09
N GLN A 204 -0.92 13.94 -3.71
CA GLN A 204 -1.07 13.55 -2.31
C GLN A 204 0.21 13.88 -1.54
N ASP A 205 0.05 14.59 -0.44
CA ASP A 205 1.11 14.77 0.55
C ASP A 205 0.92 13.74 1.67
N ARG A 206 1.91 12.86 1.85
CA ARG A 206 1.92 11.83 2.90
C ARG A 206 1.83 12.43 4.32
N ASN A 207 2.34 13.63 4.53
CA ASN A 207 2.31 14.30 5.82
C ASN A 207 0.97 15.02 6.09
N SER A 208 0.10 15.13 5.08
CA SER A 208 -1.19 15.78 5.24
C SER A 208 -2.14 14.99 6.14
N LYS A 209 -3.11 15.70 6.74
CA LYS A 209 -4.19 15.11 7.54
C LYS A 209 -5.41 14.71 6.71
N VAL A 210 -5.24 14.54 5.40
CA VAL A 210 -6.27 14.12 4.47
C VAL A 210 -5.76 13.04 3.53
N MET A 211 -6.68 12.29 2.93
CA MET A 211 -6.40 11.29 1.90
C MET A 211 -6.95 11.78 0.56
N SER A 212 -6.37 11.28 -0.54
CA SER A 212 -6.92 11.45 -1.88
C SER A 212 -7.76 10.22 -2.27
N CYS A 213 -8.98 10.46 -2.74
CA CYS A 213 -9.77 9.44 -3.43
C CYS A 213 -9.64 9.66 -4.93
N VAL A 214 -9.06 8.70 -5.63
CA VAL A 214 -8.88 8.75 -7.09
C VAL A 214 -9.85 7.80 -7.75
N VAL A 215 -10.74 8.32 -8.59
CA VAL A 215 -11.76 7.52 -9.30
C VAL A 215 -11.51 7.62 -10.80
N LEU A 216 -11.27 6.48 -11.45
CA LEU A 216 -11.24 6.35 -12.91
C LEU A 216 -12.57 5.77 -13.38
N HIS A 217 -13.32 6.54 -14.15
CA HIS A 217 -14.73 6.26 -14.47
C HIS A 217 -15.11 6.69 -15.89
N ASP A 218 -16.30 6.31 -16.35
CA ASP A 218 -16.90 6.70 -17.63
C ASP A 218 -15.96 6.55 -18.85
N SER A 219 -15.02 5.60 -18.78
CA SER A 219 -14.03 5.35 -19.82
C SER A 219 -14.20 3.97 -20.45
N GLY A 220 -14.15 3.92 -21.78
CA GLY A 220 -14.10 2.67 -22.52
C GLY A 220 -12.73 1.99 -22.40
N ARG A 221 -12.68 0.68 -22.67
CA ARG A 221 -11.47 -0.16 -22.53
C ARG A 221 -10.24 0.41 -23.25
N LEU A 222 -10.39 0.78 -24.53
CA LEU A 222 -9.28 1.31 -25.34
C LEU A 222 -8.78 2.65 -24.79
N HIS A 223 -9.68 3.52 -24.33
CA HIS A 223 -9.30 4.79 -23.72
C HIS A 223 -8.60 4.57 -22.38
N THR A 224 -9.11 3.66 -21.54
CA THR A 224 -8.47 3.30 -20.28
C THR A 224 -7.07 2.74 -20.52
N LEU A 225 -6.89 1.85 -21.51
CA LEU A 225 -5.56 1.34 -21.89
C LEU A 225 -4.61 2.44 -22.36
N ALA A 226 -5.10 3.42 -23.13
CA ALA A 226 -4.28 4.56 -23.56
C ALA A 226 -3.86 5.46 -22.39
N VAL A 227 -4.68 5.57 -21.34
CA VAL A 227 -4.37 6.36 -20.13
C VAL A 227 -3.54 5.57 -19.11
N PHE A 228 -3.55 4.24 -19.17
CA PHE A 228 -2.88 3.36 -18.19
C PHE A 228 -1.40 3.68 -17.96
N PRO A 229 -0.55 3.93 -19.00
CA PRO A 229 0.83 4.36 -18.77
C PRO A 229 0.96 5.64 -17.95
N GLY A 230 -0.04 6.51 -18.03
CA GLY A 230 -0.11 7.74 -17.22
C GLY A 230 -0.23 7.51 -15.72
N LEU A 231 -0.64 6.30 -15.28
CA LEU A 231 -0.61 5.94 -13.86
C LEU A 231 0.82 5.88 -13.29
N PHE A 232 1.81 5.53 -14.08
CA PHE A 232 3.20 5.47 -13.62
C PHE A 232 3.87 6.84 -13.55
N SER A 233 3.44 7.77 -14.39
CA SER A 233 3.95 9.15 -14.42
C SER A 233 3.06 10.17 -13.70
N GLY A 234 1.92 9.74 -13.15
CA GLY A 234 0.93 10.62 -12.52
C GLY A 234 0.17 11.50 -13.51
N THR A 235 0.35 11.33 -14.83
CA THR A 235 -0.28 12.19 -15.84
C THR A 235 -1.74 11.86 -16.11
N HIS A 236 -2.22 10.68 -15.69
CA HIS A 236 -3.62 10.26 -15.80
C HIS A 236 -4.61 11.26 -15.18
N VAL A 237 -4.22 11.97 -14.12
CA VAL A 237 -5.07 12.97 -13.45
C VAL A 237 -5.35 14.21 -14.34
N LYS A 238 -4.66 14.37 -15.47
CA LYS A 238 -4.95 15.42 -16.45
C LYS A 238 -6.23 15.13 -17.24
N HIS A 239 -6.66 13.87 -17.31
CA HIS A 239 -7.87 13.43 -18.02
C HIS A 239 -9.14 13.67 -17.20
N LYS A 240 -9.46 14.94 -16.89
CA LYS A 240 -10.53 15.37 -15.98
C LYS A 240 -11.96 14.83 -16.31
N LYS A 241 -12.19 14.37 -17.54
CA LYS A 241 -13.49 13.79 -17.96
C LYS A 241 -13.67 12.36 -17.44
N ILE A 242 -12.59 11.65 -17.14
CA ILE A 242 -12.61 10.23 -16.76
C ILE A 242 -11.84 9.96 -15.45
N VAL A 243 -11.12 10.95 -14.93
CA VAL A 243 -10.42 10.85 -13.65
C VAL A 243 -10.86 11.97 -12.75
N THR A 244 -11.44 11.60 -11.63
CA THR A 244 -11.84 12.53 -10.55
C THR A 244 -10.96 12.29 -9.33
N VAL A 245 -10.38 13.35 -8.78
CA VAL A 245 -9.61 13.32 -7.54
C VAL A 245 -10.37 14.12 -6.50
N LEU A 246 -10.69 13.48 -5.39
CA LEU A 246 -11.36 14.07 -4.22
C LEU A 246 -10.41 14.00 -3.03
N THR A 247 -10.51 14.94 -2.12
CA THR A 247 -9.63 14.97 -0.94
C THR A 247 -10.49 15.16 0.32
N GLY A 248 -10.23 14.37 1.35
CA GLY A 248 -10.94 14.45 2.61
C GLY A 248 -10.36 13.56 3.71
N LYS A 249 -10.91 13.71 4.91
CA LYS A 249 -10.52 12.92 6.10
C LYS A 249 -11.22 11.57 6.16
N GLU A 250 -12.44 11.49 5.62
CA GLU A 250 -13.22 10.27 5.60
C GLU A 250 -13.69 9.98 4.18
N ILE A 251 -13.37 8.78 3.69
CA ILE A 251 -13.70 8.31 2.36
C ILE A 251 -14.47 6.99 2.49
N THR A 252 -15.65 6.93 1.89
CA THR A 252 -16.41 5.68 1.74
C THR A 252 -16.66 5.43 0.27
N VAL A 253 -16.37 4.20 -0.18
CA VAL A 253 -16.69 3.76 -1.54
C VAL A 253 -17.58 2.53 -1.47
N GLU A 254 -18.67 2.58 -2.22
CA GLU A 254 -19.66 1.50 -2.32
C GLU A 254 -19.88 1.18 -3.80
N PHE A 255 -19.69 -0.09 -4.20
CA PHE A 255 -19.93 -0.59 -5.54
C PHE A 255 -21.30 -1.30 -5.63
N ASP A 256 -21.95 -1.22 -6.77
CA ASP A 256 -23.23 -1.90 -7.05
C ASP A 256 -23.10 -3.43 -7.09
N ARG A 257 -21.87 -3.95 -7.17
CA ARG A 257 -21.54 -5.39 -7.14
C ARG A 257 -20.25 -5.65 -6.36
N PRO A 258 -20.07 -6.88 -5.82
CA PRO A 258 -18.82 -7.24 -5.14
C PRO A 258 -17.62 -7.16 -6.09
N ASN A 259 -16.50 -6.64 -5.58
CA ASN A 259 -15.20 -6.63 -6.24
C ASN A 259 -14.13 -7.00 -5.23
N ALA A 260 -12.94 -7.36 -5.70
CA ALA A 260 -11.78 -7.44 -4.84
C ALA A 260 -11.25 -6.04 -4.51
N LEU A 261 -10.66 -5.92 -3.33
CA LEU A 261 -9.99 -4.74 -2.81
C LEU A 261 -8.60 -5.14 -2.33
N GLN A 262 -7.61 -4.29 -2.47
CA GLN A 262 -6.30 -4.47 -1.86
C GLN A 262 -6.03 -3.36 -0.83
N ILE A 263 -5.32 -3.69 0.25
CA ILE A 263 -4.84 -2.77 1.29
C ILE A 263 -3.34 -2.96 1.39
N ASP A 264 -2.54 -2.00 0.94
CA ASP A 264 -1.07 -2.09 0.88
C ASP A 264 -0.56 -3.39 0.23
N GLY A 265 -1.31 -3.94 -0.74
CA GLY A 265 -1.00 -5.19 -1.43
C GLY A 265 -1.73 -6.43 -0.94
N ASP A 266 -2.33 -6.41 0.25
CA ASP A 266 -3.12 -7.54 0.77
C ASP A 266 -4.54 -7.54 0.21
N THR A 267 -4.97 -8.66 -0.36
CA THR A 267 -6.27 -8.79 -1.05
C THR A 267 -7.41 -9.09 -0.07
N VAL A 268 -8.51 -8.35 -0.20
CA VAL A 268 -9.80 -8.65 0.43
C VAL A 268 -10.83 -8.93 -0.64
N ARG A 269 -11.42 -10.13 -0.62
CA ARG A 269 -12.35 -10.60 -1.66
C ARG A 269 -13.80 -10.23 -1.35
N GLY A 270 -14.62 -10.11 -2.39
CA GLY A 270 -16.07 -9.98 -2.25
C GLY A 270 -16.55 -8.69 -1.60
N VAL A 271 -15.79 -7.61 -1.73
CA VAL A 271 -16.08 -6.32 -1.12
C VAL A 271 -17.16 -5.58 -1.90
N ARG A 272 -18.19 -5.07 -1.20
CA ARG A 272 -19.15 -4.10 -1.76
C ARG A 272 -18.91 -2.69 -1.28
N ARG A 273 -18.34 -2.55 -0.07
CA ARG A 273 -18.12 -1.25 0.55
C ARG A 273 -16.86 -1.30 1.43
N TYR A 274 -16.09 -0.22 1.38
CA TYR A 274 -15.09 0.08 2.40
C TYR A 274 -15.24 1.51 2.89
N SER A 275 -14.73 1.80 4.08
CA SER A 275 -14.52 3.15 4.58
C SER A 275 -13.09 3.33 5.08
N ALA A 276 -12.50 4.47 4.77
CA ALA A 276 -11.18 4.87 5.26
C ALA A 276 -11.31 6.18 6.01
N LYS A 277 -10.67 6.27 7.18
CA LYS A 277 -10.74 7.47 8.04
C LYS A 277 -9.35 7.83 8.58
N MET A 278 -8.98 9.10 8.46
CA MET A 278 -7.83 9.66 9.16
C MET A 278 -8.11 9.72 10.67
N PRO A 279 -7.10 9.56 11.54
CA PRO A 279 -7.27 9.81 12.97
C PRO A 279 -7.63 11.28 13.22
N GLU A 280 -8.24 11.53 14.37
CA GLU A 280 -8.65 12.86 14.82
C GLU A 280 -7.48 13.78 15.15
#